data_0b78048bd72d0c0c1591fbc1ec5b6251
#
_entry.id   0b78048bd72d0c0c1591fbc1ec5b6251
#
_cell.length_a   1.000
_cell.length_b   1.000
_cell.length_c   1.000
_cell.angle_alpha   90.00
_cell.angle_beta   90.00
_cell.angle_gamma   90.00
#
_symmetry.space_group_name_H-M   'P 1'
#
loop_
_entity.id
_entity.type
_entity.pdbx_description
1 polymer ?
#
loop_
_entity_poly.entity_id
_entity_poly.type
_entity_poly.pdbx_seq_one_letter_code
_entity_poly.pdbx_strand_id
1 'polypeptide(L)'
;MNALPWDLQLLNTLAALLLLLSFAMLSQRRIVALVNLLALQGALLCIATLLLAWRTGSHHLYVSAALTLGLKVIFLPWLLHRLIRRLGVYWDTEPLLNITGTMLMGVLVVIFAFGLAQPISALASTATRNSIGIAVAVILIAFLTMITRRKAMSQVVGFLSMENGLFFGAMSATYGMPMIVELGVALDVLVAMLVLGVFFFQIREQFDSLDLKHFESLKEDH
;
A
#
# COMPACT_ATOMS: atom_id res chain seq x y z
N MET A 1 -24.43 -25.74 11.86
CA MET A 1 -23.57 -24.64 11.35
C MET A 1 -22.16 -25.06 11.71
N ASN A 2 -21.42 -25.65 10.77
CA ASN A 2 -20.02 -26.00 11.00
C ASN A 2 -19.22 -24.71 11.07
N ALA A 3 -18.59 -24.44 12.22
CA ALA A 3 -17.72 -23.28 12.38
C ALA A 3 -16.60 -23.36 11.33
N LEU A 4 -16.34 -22.25 10.66
CA LEU A 4 -15.19 -22.13 9.74
C LEU A 4 -13.91 -22.56 10.48
N PRO A 5 -13.00 -23.31 9.83
CA PRO A 5 -11.71 -23.63 10.42
C PRO A 5 -11.00 -22.34 10.89
N TRP A 6 -10.31 -22.44 12.02
CA TRP A 6 -9.70 -21.28 12.71
C TRP A 6 -8.72 -20.48 11.83
N ASP A 7 -8.03 -21.14 10.90
CA ASP A 7 -7.11 -20.55 9.95
C ASP A 7 -7.82 -19.63 8.93
N LEU A 8 -9.02 -20.02 8.47
CA LEU A 8 -9.86 -19.17 7.62
C LEU A 8 -10.46 -17.99 8.38
N GLN A 9 -10.78 -18.18 9.66
CA GLN A 9 -11.24 -17.08 10.52
C GLN A 9 -10.12 -16.04 10.70
N LEU A 10 -8.88 -16.49 10.91
CA LEU A 10 -7.71 -15.61 10.99
C LEU A 10 -7.47 -14.85 9.67
N LEU A 11 -7.54 -15.52 8.52
CA LEU A 11 -7.40 -14.86 7.21
C LEU A 11 -8.47 -13.79 7.01
N ASN A 12 -9.72 -14.06 7.36
CA ASN A 12 -10.80 -13.07 7.28
C ASN A 12 -10.57 -11.90 8.23
N THR A 13 -10.04 -12.16 9.43
CA THR A 13 -9.70 -11.10 10.39
C THR A 13 -8.57 -10.23 9.86
N LEU A 14 -7.51 -10.83 9.29
CA LEU A 14 -6.40 -10.09 8.65
C LEU A 14 -6.89 -9.25 7.48
N ALA A 15 -7.81 -9.78 6.66
CA ALA A 15 -8.46 -9.03 5.58
C ALA A 15 -9.24 -7.81 6.11
N ALA A 16 -10.04 -7.98 7.16
CA ALA A 16 -10.77 -6.89 7.78
C ALA A 16 -9.85 -5.82 8.37
N LEU A 17 -8.74 -6.23 8.99
CA LEU A 17 -7.71 -5.31 9.49
C LEU A 17 -7.02 -4.56 8.35
N LEU A 18 -6.75 -5.21 7.21
CA LEU A 18 -6.23 -4.55 6.01
C LEU A 18 -7.16 -3.44 5.52
N LEU A 19 -8.46 -3.72 5.45
CA LEU A 19 -9.46 -2.73 5.07
C LEU A 19 -9.52 -1.58 6.08
N LEU A 20 -9.50 -1.88 7.37
CA LEU A 20 -9.49 -0.87 8.44
C LEU A 20 -8.27 0.05 8.33
N LEU A 21 -7.07 -0.51 8.08
CA LEU A 21 -5.86 0.28 7.86
C LEU A 21 -5.97 1.16 6.61
N SER A 22 -6.60 0.68 5.53
CA SER A 22 -6.84 1.48 4.33
C SER A 22 -7.73 2.69 4.62
N PHE A 23 -8.80 2.51 5.42
CA PHE A 23 -9.61 3.62 5.90
C PHE A 23 -8.83 4.57 6.82
N ALA A 24 -7.99 4.03 7.71
CA ALA A 24 -7.14 4.84 8.57
C ALA A 24 -6.18 5.69 7.72
N MET A 25 -5.62 5.14 6.64
CA MET A 25 -4.77 5.90 5.71
C MET A 25 -5.53 7.01 4.99
N LEU A 26 -6.78 6.75 4.60
CA LEU A 26 -7.62 7.74 3.94
C LEU A 26 -7.88 8.98 4.83
N SER A 27 -8.00 8.78 6.15
CA SER A 27 -8.25 9.85 7.13
C SER A 27 -7.00 10.63 7.53
N GLN A 28 -5.81 10.05 7.35
CA GLN A 28 -4.55 10.64 7.83
C GLN A 28 -4.06 11.79 6.94
N ARG A 29 -3.58 12.86 7.59
CA ARG A 29 -2.94 14.00 6.92
C ARG A 29 -1.42 14.06 7.16
N ARG A 30 -0.92 13.34 8.15
CA ARG A 30 0.52 13.25 8.43
C ARG A 30 1.15 12.19 7.56
N ILE A 31 2.11 12.57 6.71
CA ILE A 31 2.78 11.64 5.78
C ILE A 31 3.54 10.54 6.55
N VAL A 32 4.15 10.89 7.67
CA VAL A 32 4.83 9.92 8.55
C VAL A 32 3.85 8.86 9.07
N ALA A 33 2.65 9.26 9.47
CA ALA A 33 1.62 8.32 9.94
C ALA A 33 1.11 7.42 8.79
N LEU A 34 1.00 7.96 7.55
CA LEU A 34 0.68 7.17 6.37
C LEU A 34 1.72 6.07 6.12
N VAL A 35 3.01 6.38 6.23
CA VAL A 35 4.10 5.40 6.07
C VAL A 35 4.05 4.33 7.17
N ASN A 36 3.73 4.69 8.40
CA ASN A 36 3.59 3.72 9.49
C ASN A 36 2.39 2.78 9.28
N LEU A 37 1.25 3.32 8.80
CA LEU A 37 0.09 2.50 8.46
C LEU A 37 0.38 1.57 7.28
N LEU A 38 1.17 2.03 6.29
CA LEU A 38 1.64 1.18 5.19
C LEU A 38 2.53 0.04 5.69
N ALA A 39 3.45 0.31 6.64
CA ALA A 39 4.26 -0.73 7.27
C ALA A 39 3.41 -1.76 8.01
N LEU A 40 2.35 -1.32 8.71
CA LEU A 40 1.37 -2.19 9.35
C LEU A 40 0.61 -3.05 8.33
N GLN A 41 0.20 -2.49 7.20
CA GLN A 41 -0.39 -3.28 6.11
C GLN A 41 0.57 -4.35 5.60
N GLY A 42 1.85 -4.00 5.39
CA GLY A 42 2.90 -4.96 5.01
C GLY A 42 3.08 -6.08 6.04
N ALA A 43 3.04 -5.76 7.34
CA ALA A 43 3.12 -6.74 8.41
C ALA A 43 1.91 -7.69 8.42
N LEU A 44 0.69 -7.19 8.21
CA LEU A 44 -0.51 -8.03 8.08
C LEU A 44 -0.41 -8.97 6.87
N LEU A 45 0.11 -8.48 5.74
CA LEU A 45 0.36 -9.32 4.56
C LEU A 45 1.39 -10.41 4.84
N CYS A 46 2.48 -10.08 5.52
CA CYS A 46 3.49 -11.05 5.92
C CYS A 46 2.87 -12.17 6.78
N ILE A 47 2.05 -11.80 7.78
CA ILE A 47 1.35 -12.77 8.64
C ILE A 47 0.38 -13.63 7.82
N ALA A 48 -0.38 -13.03 6.90
CA ALA A 48 -1.31 -13.75 6.02
C ALA A 48 -0.57 -14.74 5.11
N THR A 49 0.57 -14.33 4.55
CA THR A 49 1.42 -15.19 3.72
C THR A 49 2.02 -16.35 4.52
N LEU A 50 2.49 -16.09 5.75
CA LEU A 50 2.99 -17.13 6.65
C LEU A 50 1.91 -18.14 7.03
N LEU A 51 0.70 -17.67 7.33
CA LEU A 51 -0.44 -18.53 7.66
C LEU A 51 -0.78 -19.43 6.46
N LEU A 52 -0.75 -18.91 5.26
CA LEU A 52 -0.99 -19.67 4.04
C LEU A 52 0.15 -20.64 3.75
N ALA A 53 1.41 -20.25 3.97
CA ALA A 53 2.59 -21.11 3.86
C ALA A 53 2.50 -22.32 4.78
N TRP A 54 2.11 -22.09 6.03
CA TRP A 54 1.92 -23.15 7.00
C TRP A 54 0.81 -24.12 6.59
N ARG A 55 -0.28 -23.62 6.04
CA ARG A 55 -1.43 -24.40 5.59
C ARG A 55 -1.13 -25.25 4.35
N THR A 56 -0.42 -24.67 3.38
CA THR A 56 -0.11 -25.32 2.09
C THR A 56 1.17 -26.15 2.11
N GLY A 57 2.02 -25.98 3.13
CA GLY A 57 3.34 -26.63 3.22
C GLY A 57 4.33 -26.13 2.15
N SER A 58 4.05 -25.02 1.49
CA SER A 58 4.81 -24.52 0.34
C SER A 58 6.03 -23.74 0.79
N HIS A 59 7.24 -24.22 0.51
CA HIS A 59 8.49 -23.53 0.84
C HIS A 59 8.62 -22.14 0.18
N HIS A 60 8.10 -21.96 -1.03
CA HIS A 60 8.11 -20.69 -1.75
C HIS A 60 7.39 -19.57 -1.00
N LEU A 61 6.29 -19.88 -0.30
CA LEU A 61 5.54 -18.89 0.46
C LEU A 61 6.31 -18.39 1.70
N TYR A 62 7.17 -19.21 2.31
CA TYR A 62 8.05 -18.74 3.39
C TYR A 62 9.09 -17.74 2.88
N VAL A 63 9.65 -17.99 1.70
CA VAL A 63 10.57 -17.05 1.04
C VAL A 63 9.86 -15.74 0.73
N SER A 64 8.63 -15.82 0.19
CA SER A 64 7.80 -14.64 -0.07
C SER A 64 7.50 -13.85 1.19
N ALA A 65 7.13 -14.51 2.28
CA ALA A 65 6.89 -13.86 3.56
C ALA A 65 8.15 -13.15 4.08
N ALA A 66 9.32 -13.76 3.95
CA ALA A 66 10.59 -13.15 4.31
C ALA A 66 10.91 -11.91 3.45
N LEU A 67 10.68 -11.99 2.13
CA LEU A 67 10.83 -10.85 1.22
C LEU A 67 9.83 -9.74 1.52
N THR A 68 8.56 -10.06 1.77
CA THR A 68 7.53 -9.10 2.18
C THR A 68 7.94 -8.39 3.48
N LEU A 69 8.44 -9.13 4.46
CA LEU A 69 8.95 -8.54 5.70
C LEU A 69 10.12 -7.58 5.43
N GLY A 70 11.11 -8.03 4.65
CA GLY A 70 12.30 -7.24 4.34
C GLY A 70 11.99 -5.99 3.53
N LEU A 71 11.21 -6.13 2.45
CA LEU A 71 10.92 -5.02 1.53
C LEU A 71 9.80 -4.12 2.04
N LYS A 72 8.63 -4.66 2.37
CA LYS A 72 7.42 -3.86 2.69
C LYS A 72 7.40 -3.35 4.12
N VAL A 73 7.93 -4.09 5.08
CA VAL A 73 7.87 -3.70 6.49
C VAL A 73 9.11 -2.93 6.92
N ILE A 74 10.29 -3.27 6.40
CA ILE A 74 11.55 -2.66 6.84
C ILE A 74 12.07 -1.67 5.80
N PHE A 75 12.36 -2.11 4.59
CA PHE A 75 13.10 -1.31 3.60
C PHE A 75 12.27 -0.12 3.07
N LEU A 76 11.06 -0.34 2.57
CA LEU A 76 10.22 0.73 2.02
C LEU A 76 9.84 1.78 3.05
N PRO A 77 9.38 1.44 4.27
CA PRO A 77 9.11 2.45 5.28
C PRO A 77 10.37 3.21 5.73
N TRP A 78 11.51 2.53 5.87
CA TRP A 78 12.78 3.18 6.18
C TRP A 78 13.18 4.18 5.09
N LEU A 79 13.08 3.78 3.81
CA LEU A 79 13.38 4.62 2.66
C LEU A 79 12.48 5.85 2.63
N LEU A 80 11.15 5.66 2.78
CA LEU A 80 10.17 6.74 2.80
C LEU A 80 10.39 7.71 3.99
N HIS A 81 10.68 7.19 5.19
CA HIS A 81 11.01 8.04 6.33
C HIS A 81 12.28 8.86 6.11
N ARG A 82 13.30 8.26 5.49
CA ARG A 82 14.54 8.98 5.14
C ARG A 82 14.25 10.08 4.12
N LEU A 83 13.39 9.80 3.15
CA LEU A 83 12.98 10.75 2.11
C LEU A 83 12.17 11.92 2.70
N ILE A 84 11.17 11.63 3.53
CA ILE A 84 10.37 12.64 4.23
C ILE A 84 11.25 13.59 5.03
N ARG A 85 12.24 13.04 5.77
CA ARG A 85 13.19 13.85 6.56
C ARG A 85 14.06 14.75 5.68
N ARG A 86 14.52 14.26 4.52
CA ARG A 86 15.36 15.06 3.62
C ARG A 86 14.59 16.15 2.89
N LEU A 87 13.35 15.86 2.48
CA LEU A 87 12.51 16.81 1.75
C LEU A 87 11.76 17.80 2.68
N GLY A 88 11.74 17.56 3.98
CA GLY A 88 11.00 18.40 4.95
C GLY A 88 9.48 18.35 4.79
N VAL A 89 8.93 17.36 4.07
CA VAL A 89 7.52 17.26 3.74
C VAL A 89 6.79 16.37 4.75
N TYR A 90 6.31 16.97 5.85
CA TYR A 90 5.67 16.22 6.94
C TYR A 90 4.14 16.15 6.86
N TRP A 91 3.52 17.11 6.19
CA TRP A 91 2.06 17.28 6.14
C TRP A 91 1.53 17.35 4.72
N ASP A 92 0.39 16.71 4.50
CA ASP A 92 -0.43 16.89 3.31
C ASP A 92 -1.53 17.90 3.64
N THR A 93 -1.20 19.19 3.51
CA THR A 93 -2.02 20.31 4.00
C THR A 93 -3.19 20.67 3.10
N GLU A 94 -3.21 20.16 1.87
CA GLU A 94 -4.22 20.53 0.87
C GLU A 94 -4.91 19.27 0.28
N PRO A 95 -5.73 18.55 1.07
CA PRO A 95 -6.57 17.51 0.47
C PRO A 95 -7.63 18.17 -0.40
N LEU A 96 -7.96 17.56 -1.52
CA LEU A 96 -9.02 18.03 -2.44
C LEU A 96 -10.40 18.02 -1.76
N LEU A 97 -10.62 17.17 -0.77
CA LEU A 97 -11.87 16.99 -0.03
C LEU A 97 -11.64 17.07 1.48
N ASN A 98 -12.65 17.51 2.21
CA ASN A 98 -12.67 17.42 3.67
C ASN A 98 -12.61 15.96 4.13
N ILE A 99 -12.05 15.70 5.34
CA ILE A 99 -11.90 14.35 5.90
C ILE A 99 -13.26 13.61 5.89
N THR A 100 -14.32 14.27 6.33
CA THR A 100 -15.67 13.69 6.38
C THR A 100 -16.17 13.29 4.99
N GLY A 101 -15.99 14.15 3.98
CA GLY A 101 -16.35 13.86 2.60
C GLY A 101 -15.56 12.69 2.01
N THR A 102 -14.25 12.65 2.29
CA THR A 102 -13.38 11.57 1.84
C THR A 102 -13.76 10.23 2.49
N MET A 103 -14.11 10.24 3.78
CA MET A 103 -14.58 9.05 4.49
C MET A 103 -15.90 8.55 3.97
N LEU A 104 -16.87 9.45 3.71
CA LEU A 104 -18.16 9.10 3.12
C LEU A 104 -17.97 8.49 1.74
N MET A 105 -17.12 9.09 0.91
CA MET A 105 -16.75 8.54 -0.39
C MET A 105 -16.10 7.16 -0.26
N GLY A 106 -15.24 6.97 0.75
CA GLY A 106 -14.63 5.68 1.06
C GLY A 106 -15.67 4.60 1.36
N VAL A 107 -16.71 4.92 2.13
CA VAL A 107 -17.81 3.98 2.39
C VAL A 107 -18.57 3.62 1.10
N LEU A 108 -18.90 4.60 0.26
CA LEU A 108 -19.53 4.35 -1.03
C LEU A 108 -18.67 3.48 -1.94
N VAL A 109 -17.36 3.73 -1.96
CA VAL A 109 -16.39 2.93 -2.72
C VAL A 109 -16.34 1.49 -2.22
N VAL A 110 -16.44 1.24 -0.91
CA VAL A 110 -16.51 -0.14 -0.36
C VAL A 110 -17.78 -0.84 -0.79
N ILE A 111 -18.94 -0.18 -0.71
CA ILE A 111 -20.21 -0.76 -1.17
C ILE A 111 -20.10 -1.12 -2.67
N PHE A 112 -19.55 -0.23 -3.48
CA PHE A 112 -19.31 -0.46 -4.90
C PHE A 112 -18.34 -1.63 -5.12
N ALA A 113 -17.25 -1.71 -4.34
CA ALA A 113 -16.26 -2.80 -4.41
C ALA A 113 -16.87 -4.18 -4.18
N PHE A 114 -17.73 -4.31 -3.17
CA PHE A 114 -18.42 -5.57 -2.90
C PHE A 114 -19.41 -5.92 -4.02
N GLY A 115 -20.12 -4.94 -4.58
CA GLY A 115 -20.96 -5.13 -5.78
C GLY A 115 -20.16 -5.63 -6.97
N LEU A 116 -19.00 -5.01 -7.24
CA LEU A 116 -18.11 -5.39 -8.32
C LEU A 116 -17.51 -6.79 -8.14
N ALA A 117 -17.21 -7.16 -6.88
CA ALA A 117 -16.63 -8.45 -6.54
C ALA A 117 -17.65 -9.62 -6.62
N GLN A 118 -18.94 -9.35 -6.59
CA GLN A 118 -19.98 -10.41 -6.59
C GLN A 118 -19.86 -11.42 -7.75
N PRO A 119 -19.74 -11.02 -9.03
CA PRO A 119 -19.64 -11.98 -10.13
C PRO A 119 -18.35 -12.81 -10.06
N ILE A 120 -17.23 -12.20 -9.62
CA ILE A 120 -15.94 -12.88 -9.47
C ILE A 120 -16.00 -13.85 -8.29
N SER A 121 -16.59 -13.44 -7.20
CA SER A 121 -16.72 -14.25 -5.98
C SER A 121 -17.67 -15.44 -6.15
N ALA A 122 -18.59 -15.40 -7.12
CA ALA A 122 -19.47 -16.52 -7.44
C ALA A 122 -18.70 -17.72 -8.02
N LEU A 123 -17.56 -17.46 -8.67
CA LEU A 123 -16.66 -18.48 -9.23
C LEU A 123 -15.65 -19.00 -8.20
N ALA A 124 -15.48 -18.30 -7.07
CA ALA A 124 -14.54 -18.66 -6.02
C ALA A 124 -15.18 -19.59 -4.98
N SER A 125 -14.33 -20.38 -4.28
CA SER A 125 -14.79 -21.16 -3.14
C SER A 125 -15.36 -20.25 -2.03
N THR A 126 -16.31 -20.76 -1.26
CA THR A 126 -16.98 -19.99 -0.16
C THR A 126 -15.99 -19.39 0.83
N ALA A 127 -14.82 -19.99 1.02
CA ALA A 127 -13.78 -19.52 1.92
C ALA A 127 -13.06 -18.26 1.43
N THR A 128 -12.89 -18.12 0.11
CA THR A 128 -12.12 -17.03 -0.54
C THR A 128 -13.01 -15.86 -0.95
N ARG A 129 -14.32 -16.08 -0.98
CA ARG A 129 -15.32 -15.13 -1.47
C ARG A 129 -15.24 -13.76 -0.77
N ASN A 130 -15.14 -13.75 0.54
CA ASN A 130 -15.08 -12.52 1.33
C ASN A 130 -13.75 -11.79 1.15
N SER A 131 -12.64 -12.53 1.03
CA SER A 131 -11.30 -11.97 0.87
C SER A 131 -11.13 -11.21 -0.44
N ILE A 132 -11.75 -11.67 -1.54
CA ILE A 132 -11.73 -10.99 -2.83
C ILE A 132 -12.46 -9.64 -2.75
N GLY A 133 -13.65 -9.59 -2.15
CA GLY A 133 -14.38 -8.34 -1.97
C GLY A 133 -13.60 -7.30 -1.16
N ILE A 134 -12.94 -7.74 -0.10
CA ILE A 134 -12.09 -6.89 0.73
C ILE A 134 -10.85 -6.42 -0.05
N ALA A 135 -10.21 -7.29 -0.82
CA ALA A 135 -9.07 -6.93 -1.65
C ALA A 135 -9.43 -5.82 -2.67
N VAL A 136 -10.56 -5.98 -3.37
CA VAL A 136 -11.07 -4.96 -4.31
C VAL A 136 -11.37 -3.65 -3.57
N ALA A 137 -11.95 -3.71 -2.37
CA ALA A 137 -12.21 -2.52 -1.55
C ALA A 137 -10.92 -1.80 -1.16
N VAL A 138 -9.88 -2.54 -0.72
CA VAL A 138 -8.55 -1.97 -0.40
C VAL A 138 -7.94 -1.29 -1.62
N ILE A 139 -7.98 -1.92 -2.80
CA ILE A 139 -7.48 -1.36 -4.05
C ILE A 139 -8.20 -0.04 -4.37
N LEU A 140 -9.52 -0.02 -4.33
CA LEU A 140 -10.30 1.16 -4.69
C LEU A 140 -10.15 2.29 -3.66
N ILE A 141 -10.03 1.99 -2.35
CA ILE A 141 -9.70 2.98 -1.32
C ILE A 141 -8.30 3.56 -1.54
N ALA A 142 -7.34 2.74 -1.93
CA ALA A 142 -6.00 3.20 -2.26
C ALA A 142 -6.00 4.13 -3.49
N PHE A 143 -6.77 3.83 -4.52
CA PHE A 143 -7.01 4.74 -5.64
C PHE A 143 -7.65 6.04 -5.19
N LEU A 144 -8.67 5.98 -4.34
CA LEU A 144 -9.30 7.18 -3.78
C LEU A 144 -8.27 8.02 -2.99
N THR A 145 -7.39 7.37 -2.23
CA THR A 145 -6.29 8.03 -1.53
C THR A 145 -5.36 8.75 -2.51
N MET A 146 -4.98 8.11 -3.62
CA MET A 146 -4.12 8.73 -4.64
C MET A 146 -4.79 9.95 -5.30
N ILE A 147 -6.06 9.85 -5.67
CA ILE A 147 -6.81 10.93 -6.35
C ILE A 147 -7.03 12.12 -5.42
N THR A 148 -7.29 11.88 -4.14
CA THR A 148 -7.61 12.94 -3.16
C THR A 148 -6.37 13.65 -2.62
N ARG A 149 -5.15 13.15 -2.90
CA ARG A 149 -3.89 13.69 -2.40
C ARG A 149 -3.12 14.44 -3.49
N ARG A 150 -2.60 15.62 -3.14
CA ARG A 150 -1.78 16.45 -4.05
C ARG A 150 -0.28 16.20 -3.93
N LYS A 151 0.18 15.71 -2.77
CA LYS A 151 1.60 15.46 -2.53
C LYS A 151 2.04 14.14 -3.13
N ALA A 152 3.10 14.14 -3.94
CA ALA A 152 3.68 12.95 -4.57
C ALA A 152 3.98 11.83 -3.55
N MET A 153 4.48 12.19 -2.36
CA MET A 153 4.76 11.22 -1.30
C MET A 153 3.50 10.48 -0.82
N SER A 154 2.38 11.19 -0.67
CA SER A 154 1.11 10.58 -0.28
C SER A 154 0.53 9.72 -1.40
N GLN A 155 0.74 10.10 -2.67
CA GLN A 155 0.34 9.30 -3.84
C GLN A 155 1.16 8.01 -3.93
N VAL A 156 2.47 8.07 -3.70
CA VAL A 156 3.34 6.87 -3.64
C VAL A 156 2.86 5.92 -2.54
N VAL A 157 2.54 6.42 -1.35
CA VAL A 157 2.00 5.57 -0.27
C VAL A 157 0.65 4.97 -0.66
N GLY A 158 -0.23 5.73 -1.33
CA GLY A 158 -1.48 5.21 -1.90
C GLY A 158 -1.23 4.09 -2.91
N PHE A 159 -0.26 4.27 -3.82
CA PHE A 159 0.12 3.25 -4.81
C PHE A 159 0.63 1.96 -4.14
N LEU A 160 1.50 2.08 -3.14
CA LEU A 160 1.99 0.93 -2.36
C LEU A 160 0.86 0.22 -1.60
N SER A 161 -0.12 0.97 -1.09
CA SER A 161 -1.32 0.38 -0.46
C SER A 161 -2.20 -0.36 -1.49
N MET A 162 -2.33 0.16 -2.71
CA MET A 162 -3.03 -0.50 -3.82
C MET A 162 -2.34 -1.84 -4.16
N GLU A 163 -1.02 -1.83 -4.27
CA GLU A 163 -0.21 -3.02 -4.51
C GLU A 163 -0.40 -4.07 -3.40
N ASN A 164 -0.47 -3.64 -2.14
CA ASN A 164 -0.78 -4.53 -1.01
C ASN A 164 -2.16 -5.19 -1.17
N GLY A 165 -3.18 -4.43 -1.62
CA GLY A 165 -4.50 -4.97 -1.95
C GLY A 165 -4.48 -5.98 -3.09
N LEU A 166 -3.75 -5.69 -4.16
CA LEU A 166 -3.56 -6.60 -5.30
C LEU A 166 -2.88 -7.90 -4.87
N PHE A 167 -1.79 -7.81 -4.11
CA PHE A 167 -1.07 -8.97 -3.59
C PHE A 167 -1.96 -9.84 -2.70
N PHE A 168 -2.70 -9.23 -1.77
CA PHE A 168 -3.63 -9.95 -0.90
C PHE A 168 -4.74 -10.64 -1.71
N GLY A 169 -5.33 -9.96 -2.68
CA GLY A 169 -6.37 -10.50 -3.54
C GLY A 169 -5.87 -11.68 -4.37
N ALA A 170 -4.72 -11.51 -5.02
CA ALA A 170 -4.10 -12.55 -5.83
C ALA A 170 -3.70 -13.78 -5.00
N MET A 171 -3.06 -13.57 -3.85
CA MET A 171 -2.67 -14.62 -2.91
C MET A 171 -3.90 -15.40 -2.40
N SER A 172 -4.98 -14.69 -2.05
CA SER A 172 -6.22 -15.29 -1.57
C SER A 172 -6.95 -16.08 -2.67
N ALA A 173 -6.96 -15.58 -3.91
CA ALA A 173 -7.64 -16.22 -5.04
C ALA A 173 -6.95 -17.49 -5.50
N THR A 174 -5.63 -17.56 -5.40
CA THR A 174 -4.80 -18.62 -5.97
C THR A 174 -4.21 -19.56 -4.94
N TYR A 175 -4.55 -19.37 -3.66
CA TYR A 175 -3.92 -20.12 -2.55
C TYR A 175 -2.39 -20.03 -2.54
N GLY A 176 -1.84 -18.90 -3.01
CA GLY A 176 -0.41 -18.64 -2.97
C GLY A 176 0.39 -19.31 -4.10
N MET A 177 -0.13 -19.30 -5.33
CA MET A 177 0.64 -19.79 -6.48
C MET A 177 2.01 -19.10 -6.57
N PRO A 178 3.12 -19.85 -6.81
CA PRO A 178 4.48 -19.31 -6.86
C PRO A 178 4.64 -18.12 -7.81
N MET A 179 4.04 -18.19 -9.00
CA MET A 179 4.10 -17.14 -10.03
C MET A 179 3.57 -15.78 -9.55
N ILE A 180 2.53 -15.77 -8.70
CA ILE A 180 1.95 -14.53 -8.16
C ILE A 180 2.86 -13.90 -7.13
N VAL A 181 3.54 -14.74 -6.36
CA VAL A 181 4.53 -14.32 -5.38
C VAL A 181 5.72 -13.66 -6.07
N GLU A 182 6.23 -14.27 -7.15
CA GLU A 182 7.33 -13.73 -7.95
C GLU A 182 6.94 -12.40 -8.60
N LEU A 183 5.71 -12.28 -9.13
CA LEU A 183 5.20 -11.04 -9.69
C LEU A 183 5.09 -9.94 -8.62
N GLY A 184 4.61 -10.27 -7.41
CA GLY A 184 4.54 -9.32 -6.30
C GLY A 184 5.90 -8.79 -5.89
N VAL A 185 6.91 -9.66 -5.78
CA VAL A 185 8.29 -9.26 -5.47
C VAL A 185 8.87 -8.38 -6.58
N ALA A 186 8.64 -8.72 -7.85
CA ALA A 186 9.09 -7.92 -8.98
C ALA A 186 8.46 -6.53 -8.98
N LEU A 187 7.17 -6.43 -8.62
CA LEU A 187 6.45 -5.17 -8.48
C LEU A 187 7.02 -4.34 -7.31
N ASP A 188 7.30 -4.94 -6.15
CA ASP A 188 7.94 -4.29 -5.01
C ASP A 188 9.29 -3.66 -5.39
N VAL A 189 10.12 -4.38 -6.14
CA VAL A 189 11.42 -3.89 -6.62
C VAL A 189 11.23 -2.75 -7.61
N LEU A 190 10.28 -2.86 -8.54
CA LEU A 190 9.95 -1.80 -9.49
C LEU A 190 9.50 -0.53 -8.78
N VAL A 191 8.64 -0.64 -7.78
CA VAL A 191 8.17 0.50 -6.98
C VAL A 191 9.31 1.11 -6.17
N ALA A 192 10.18 0.29 -5.58
CA ALA A 192 11.37 0.78 -4.88
C ALA A 192 12.27 1.57 -5.84
N MET A 193 12.47 1.11 -7.08
CA MET A 193 13.21 1.82 -8.11
C MET A 193 12.53 3.14 -8.52
N LEU A 194 11.20 3.15 -8.67
CA LEU A 194 10.45 4.37 -8.98
C LEU A 194 10.58 5.41 -7.86
N VAL A 195 10.43 4.98 -6.61
CA VAL A 195 10.59 5.87 -5.44
C VAL A 195 12.00 6.44 -5.38
N LEU A 196 13.02 5.62 -5.61
CA LEU A 196 14.41 6.07 -5.70
C LEU A 196 14.63 7.02 -6.88
N GLY A 197 14.06 6.72 -8.06
CA GLY A 197 14.15 7.56 -9.26
C GLY A 197 13.56 8.95 -9.03
N VAL A 198 12.34 9.04 -8.49
CA VAL A 198 11.71 10.31 -8.11
C VAL A 198 12.57 11.08 -7.10
N PHE A 199 13.17 10.36 -6.16
CA PHE A 199 14.08 10.95 -5.18
C PHE A 199 15.34 11.56 -5.81
N PHE A 200 16.00 10.85 -6.72
CA PHE A 200 17.17 11.36 -7.43
C PHE A 200 16.82 12.59 -8.29
N PHE A 201 15.67 12.56 -8.95
CA PHE A 201 15.20 13.68 -9.75
C PHE A 201 14.94 14.94 -8.91
N GLN A 202 14.26 14.80 -7.78
CA GLN A 202 14.00 15.93 -6.87
C GLN A 202 15.27 16.48 -6.21
N ILE A 203 16.24 15.62 -5.89
CA ILE A 203 17.53 16.07 -5.39
C ILE A 203 18.26 16.91 -6.46
N ARG A 204 18.28 16.42 -7.70
CA ARG A 204 18.93 17.13 -8.80
C ARG A 204 18.32 18.52 -9.03
N GLU A 205 17.00 18.64 -9.06
CA GLU A 205 16.32 19.94 -9.17
C GLU A 205 16.70 20.92 -8.05
N GLN A 206 16.85 20.43 -6.82
CA GLN A 206 17.29 21.28 -5.72
C GLN A 206 18.73 21.75 -5.86
N PHE A 207 19.62 20.94 -6.39
CA PHE A 207 21.00 21.34 -6.64
C PHE A 207 21.11 22.32 -7.79
N ASP A 208 20.41 22.10 -8.91
CA ASP A 208 20.38 23.00 -10.04
C ASP A 208 19.82 24.40 -9.66
N SER A 209 18.83 24.46 -8.77
CA SER A 209 18.28 25.72 -8.28
C SER A 209 19.19 26.48 -7.31
N LEU A 210 20.06 25.78 -6.57
CA LEU A 210 21.06 26.36 -5.69
C LEU A 210 22.21 26.99 -6.47
N ASP A 211 22.64 26.35 -7.55
CA ASP A 211 23.67 26.88 -8.44
C ASP A 211 23.24 28.19 -9.11
N LEU A 212 21.99 28.26 -9.62
CA LEU A 212 21.46 29.47 -10.22
C LEU A 212 21.37 30.63 -9.25
N LYS A 213 20.93 30.41 -7.99
CA LYS A 213 20.88 31.44 -6.96
C LYS A 213 22.26 31.95 -6.56
N HIS A 214 23.28 31.11 -6.60
CA HIS A 214 24.67 31.53 -6.30
C HIS A 214 25.24 32.41 -7.41
N PHE A 215 24.86 32.17 -8.66
CA PHE A 215 25.27 33.00 -9.80
C PHE A 215 24.52 34.35 -9.85
N GLU A 216 23.26 34.42 -9.41
CA GLU A 216 22.51 35.67 -9.31
C GLU A 216 23.05 36.59 -8.21
N SER A 217 23.41 36.03 -7.05
CA SER A 217 23.96 36.84 -5.92
C SER A 217 25.34 37.44 -6.24
N LEU A 218 26.14 36.80 -7.12
CA LEU A 218 27.43 37.34 -7.56
C LEU A 218 27.30 38.45 -8.62
N LYS A 219 26.11 38.60 -9.21
CA LYS A 219 25.82 39.61 -10.24
C LYS A 219 25.25 40.94 -9.68
N GLU A 220 24.74 40.90 -8.46
CA GLU A 220 24.23 42.11 -7.74
C GLU A 220 25.31 42.89 -7.01
N ASP A 221 26.53 42.37 -6.84
CA ASP A 221 27.66 43.03 -6.17
C ASP A 221 28.61 43.79 -7.12
N HIS A 222 28.17 44.10 -8.32
CA HIS A 222 28.83 44.98 -9.29
C HIS A 222 27.82 46.05 -9.79
#